data_990cae605408e6b33b8220719c6412e2
#
_entry.id   990cae605408e6b33b8220719c6412e2
#
_cell.length_a   1.000
_cell.length_b   1.000
_cell.length_c   1.000
_cell.angle_alpha   90.00
_cell.angle_beta   90.00
_cell.angle_gamma   90.00
#
_symmetry.space_group_name_H-M   'P 1'
#
loop_
_entity.id
_entity.type
_entity.pdbx_description
1 polymer ?
#
loop_
_entity_poly.entity_id
_entity_poly.type
_entity_poly.pdbx_seq_one_letter_code
_entity_poly.pdbx_strand_id
1 'polypeptide(L)'
;MRRRSGIVAWLVIIIAIPALFLTWQYVDYRSASRVLPAGMSMTGVAVEGMTPDHALNALKVAFATPVEVAYREQTLSLSPDSVELRHNAEETRANLDAVLAARSGFDGFIAHVLRRPPEPVDVPVAVAFSDERLDGFLARVAMQYDQPPQGPVPLPVNLTFRPGLPGYELDVERSHARLADALISATERRVELVVRTDEAPPLEMDALGQLLQSLLDDNAGLIPGIFVKDLQTGAELEINAEVAYAGLSVLKISILEETYRVLDAPLDPEMTDWLSNTLGVTSSNFQANLLLRDVIGDGDGYRGAENLTGSMNYLGLRNTFMAAPYDEVGALTIATPANSRTDITTEPDPYMQTTPLDIGLLLEMIYQCSNDGGALMVAYPDAFTADECSQMIEWLTKNRID
;
A
#
# COMPACT_ATOMS: atom_id res chain seq x y z
N MET A 1 26.34 102.38 -20.04
CA MET A 1 26.93 101.26 -19.26
C MET A 1 25.92 100.44 -18.42
N ARG A 2 24.61 100.73 -18.37
CA ARG A 2 23.63 100.10 -17.49
C ARG A 2 22.98 98.81 -18.06
N ARG A 3 23.10 98.44 -19.34
CA ARG A 3 22.46 97.27 -19.93
C ARG A 3 23.28 95.97 -19.82
N ARG A 4 24.60 96.03 -19.63
CA ARG A 4 25.46 94.85 -19.50
C ARG A 4 25.41 94.18 -18.11
N SER A 5 25.10 94.91 -17.05
CA SER A 5 25.03 94.40 -15.67
C SER A 5 23.78 93.51 -15.45
N GLY A 6 22.66 93.76 -16.17
CA GLY A 6 21.45 92.95 -16.04
C GLY A 6 21.61 91.58 -16.68
N ILE A 7 22.31 91.49 -17.83
CA ILE A 7 22.53 90.24 -18.53
C ILE A 7 23.44 89.30 -17.71
N VAL A 8 24.50 89.88 -17.11
CA VAL A 8 25.39 89.06 -16.24
C VAL A 8 24.67 88.61 -14.98
N ALA A 9 23.81 89.44 -14.34
CA ALA A 9 22.99 88.99 -13.21
C ALA A 9 22.01 87.87 -13.57
N TRP A 10 21.34 87.96 -14.71
CA TRP A 10 20.48 86.91 -15.22
C TRP A 10 21.22 85.58 -15.55
N LEU A 11 22.42 85.71 -16.15
CA LEU A 11 23.27 84.54 -16.43
C LEU A 11 23.76 83.87 -15.13
N VAL A 12 24.10 84.64 -14.12
CA VAL A 12 24.50 84.13 -12.81
C VAL A 12 23.30 83.40 -12.14
N ILE A 13 22.09 83.95 -12.21
CA ILE A 13 20.89 83.30 -11.64
C ILE A 13 20.57 82.02 -12.39
N ILE A 14 20.62 82.02 -13.71
CA ILE A 14 20.31 80.81 -14.54
C ILE A 14 21.32 79.69 -14.29
N ILE A 15 22.55 79.94 -13.91
CA ILE A 15 23.56 78.93 -13.61
C ILE A 15 23.57 78.57 -12.11
N ALA A 16 23.42 79.55 -11.21
CA ALA A 16 23.51 79.37 -9.76
C ALA A 16 22.31 78.53 -9.20
N ILE A 17 21.10 78.83 -9.68
CA ILE A 17 19.92 78.06 -9.20
C ILE A 17 19.97 76.53 -9.55
N PRO A 18 20.24 76.12 -10.81
CA PRO A 18 20.45 74.74 -11.11
C PRO A 18 21.62 74.13 -10.39
N ALA A 19 22.75 74.85 -10.23
CA ALA A 19 23.90 74.32 -9.50
C ALA A 19 23.59 74.04 -8.02
N LEU A 20 22.90 75.02 -7.34
CA LEU A 20 22.42 74.81 -5.98
C LEU A 20 21.44 73.67 -5.85
N PHE A 21 20.50 73.52 -6.81
CA PHE A 21 19.55 72.41 -6.84
C PHE A 21 20.28 71.06 -7.02
N LEU A 22 21.21 70.99 -7.96
CA LEU A 22 22.00 69.76 -8.18
C LEU A 22 22.88 69.47 -6.95
N THR A 23 23.46 70.43 -6.31
CA THR A 23 24.22 70.24 -5.08
C THR A 23 23.35 69.72 -3.95
N TRP A 24 22.15 70.28 -3.78
CA TRP A 24 21.18 69.76 -2.80
C TRP A 24 20.74 68.36 -3.12
N GLN A 25 20.40 68.06 -4.38
CA GLN A 25 20.05 66.72 -4.82
C GLN A 25 21.20 65.70 -4.62
N TYR A 26 22.45 66.12 -4.81
CA TYR A 26 23.61 65.28 -4.56
C TYR A 26 23.81 64.99 -3.07
N VAL A 27 23.61 66.00 -2.20
CA VAL A 27 23.67 65.82 -0.74
C VAL A 27 22.54 64.86 -0.28
N ASP A 28 21.33 65.04 -0.84
CA ASP A 28 20.18 64.18 -0.55
C ASP A 28 20.44 62.74 -1.01
N TYR A 29 20.94 62.55 -2.22
CA TYR A 29 21.36 61.25 -2.75
C TYR A 29 22.44 60.58 -1.88
N ARG A 30 23.45 61.34 -1.45
CA ARG A 30 24.50 60.87 -0.53
C ARG A 30 23.92 60.45 0.84
N SER A 31 22.93 61.12 1.30
CA SER A 31 22.25 60.80 2.56
C SER A 31 21.37 59.56 2.41
N ALA A 32 20.63 59.45 1.31
CA ALA A 32 19.83 58.28 0.97
C ALA A 32 20.70 57.03 0.75
N SER A 33 21.92 57.20 0.21
CA SER A 33 22.89 56.12 -0.02
C SER A 33 23.50 55.50 1.26
N ARG A 34 23.17 56.01 2.46
CA ARG A 34 23.61 55.43 3.73
C ARG A 34 22.80 54.22 4.16
N VAL A 35 21.63 54.06 3.59
CA VAL A 35 20.73 52.91 3.82
C VAL A 35 20.53 52.17 2.53
N LEU A 36 20.15 50.90 2.65
CA LEU A 36 19.89 50.00 1.51
C LEU A 36 18.64 50.47 0.74
N PRO A 37 18.71 50.52 -0.59
CA PRO A 37 17.60 50.99 -1.43
C PRO A 37 16.35 50.16 -1.31
N ALA A 38 15.21 50.78 -1.64
CA ALA A 38 13.92 50.09 -1.70
C ALA A 38 13.96 48.89 -2.69
N GLY A 39 13.27 47.82 -2.35
CA GLY A 39 13.24 46.57 -3.14
C GLY A 39 14.50 45.70 -3.02
N MET A 40 15.43 46.02 -2.09
CA MET A 40 16.58 45.15 -1.83
C MET A 40 16.26 44.07 -0.80
N SER A 41 16.58 42.83 -1.15
CA SER A 41 16.56 41.70 -0.24
C SER A 41 17.92 40.99 -0.20
N MET A 42 18.14 40.19 0.84
CA MET A 42 19.30 39.31 0.98
C MET A 42 18.79 37.90 1.31
N THR A 43 18.90 37.00 0.36
CA THR A 43 18.35 35.65 0.45
C THR A 43 16.91 35.64 0.99
N GLY A 44 16.06 36.50 0.37
CA GLY A 44 14.62 36.62 0.71
C GLY A 44 14.30 37.53 1.92
N VAL A 45 15.28 37.93 2.72
CA VAL A 45 15.08 38.88 3.83
C VAL A 45 15.05 40.29 3.28
N ALA A 46 13.92 40.99 3.47
CA ALA A 46 13.82 42.41 3.09
C ALA A 46 14.76 43.26 3.98
N VAL A 47 15.72 43.95 3.34
CA VAL A 47 16.72 44.76 4.03
C VAL A 47 16.65 46.24 3.64
N GLU A 48 15.62 46.62 2.88
CA GLU A 48 15.40 48.04 2.49
C GLU A 48 15.34 48.97 3.70
N GLY A 49 15.95 50.12 3.57
CA GLY A 49 15.99 51.15 4.64
C GLY A 49 16.90 50.79 5.81
N MET A 50 17.50 49.62 5.86
CA MET A 50 18.50 49.25 6.86
C MET A 50 19.89 49.83 6.50
N THR A 51 20.73 49.99 7.49
CA THR A 51 22.17 50.17 7.22
C THR A 51 22.78 48.79 6.89
N PRO A 52 23.89 48.74 6.11
CA PRO A 52 24.58 47.49 5.81
C PRO A 52 24.88 46.63 7.04
N ASP A 53 25.29 47.21 8.14
CA ASP A 53 25.61 46.55 9.40
C ASP A 53 24.36 45.96 10.07
N HIS A 54 23.22 46.68 10.02
CA HIS A 54 21.95 46.18 10.53
C HIS A 54 21.44 45.00 9.68
N ALA A 55 21.57 45.06 8.36
CA ALA A 55 21.20 43.96 7.45
C ALA A 55 22.01 42.69 7.73
N LEU A 56 23.34 42.82 7.89
CA LEU A 56 24.19 41.65 8.25
C LEU A 56 23.85 41.08 9.63
N ASN A 57 23.52 41.92 10.61
CA ASN A 57 23.07 41.43 11.91
C ASN A 57 21.71 40.73 11.84
N ALA A 58 20.77 41.24 11.05
CA ALA A 58 19.48 40.59 10.83
C ALA A 58 19.66 39.17 10.21
N LEU A 59 20.54 39.03 9.23
CA LEU A 59 20.89 37.73 8.65
C LEU A 59 21.53 36.82 9.68
N LYS A 60 22.46 37.29 10.49
CA LYS A 60 23.07 36.48 11.55
C LYS A 60 22.03 35.91 12.50
N VAL A 61 21.03 36.71 12.89
CA VAL A 61 19.91 36.22 13.73
C VAL A 61 19.06 35.22 12.99
N ALA A 62 18.73 35.47 11.72
CA ALA A 62 17.92 34.57 10.90
C ALA A 62 18.59 33.19 10.75
N PHE A 63 19.89 33.16 10.43
CA PHE A 63 20.63 31.89 10.31
C PHE A 63 20.94 31.18 11.63
N ALA A 64 20.89 31.88 12.76
CA ALA A 64 20.97 31.27 14.09
C ALA A 64 19.68 30.58 14.53
N THR A 65 18.56 30.86 13.86
CA THR A 65 17.27 30.23 14.16
C THR A 65 17.28 28.76 13.69
N PRO A 66 16.92 27.81 14.54
CA PRO A 66 16.81 26.40 14.13
C PRO A 66 15.80 26.17 12.99
N VAL A 67 16.06 25.18 12.16
CA VAL A 67 15.11 24.71 11.15
C VAL A 67 14.15 23.72 11.80
N GLU A 68 12.87 23.98 11.71
CA GLU A 68 11.81 23.05 12.10
C GLU A 68 11.68 21.97 11.03
N VAL A 69 11.85 20.71 11.43
CA VAL A 69 11.85 19.56 10.51
C VAL A 69 10.69 18.65 10.87
N ALA A 70 9.79 18.45 9.93
CA ALA A 70 8.64 17.56 10.11
C ALA A 70 8.93 16.21 9.45
N TYR A 71 8.83 15.14 10.23
CA TYR A 71 8.76 13.76 9.77
C TYR A 71 7.34 13.25 10.06
N ARG A 72 6.47 13.27 9.06
CA ARG A 72 5.04 12.96 9.23
C ARG A 72 4.42 13.84 10.35
N GLU A 73 3.91 13.21 11.40
CA GLU A 73 3.31 13.90 12.55
C GLU A 73 4.34 14.36 13.60
N GLN A 74 5.60 14.01 13.43
CA GLN A 74 6.66 14.36 14.37
C GLN A 74 7.37 15.65 13.95
N THR A 75 7.57 16.55 14.90
CA THR A 75 8.31 17.79 14.69
C THR A 75 9.64 17.72 15.41
N LEU A 76 10.70 17.94 14.66
CA LEU A 76 12.08 17.93 15.11
C LEU A 76 12.70 19.30 14.90
N SER A 77 13.81 19.57 15.57
CA SER A 77 14.55 20.82 15.42
C SER A 77 15.98 20.53 14.99
N LEU A 78 16.38 21.09 13.83
CA LEU A 78 17.74 21.04 13.35
C LEU A 78 18.45 22.34 13.75
N SER A 79 19.34 22.28 14.75
CA SER A 79 20.18 23.41 15.14
C SER A 79 21.23 23.70 14.07
N PRO A 80 21.43 24.98 13.68
CA PRO A 80 22.51 25.38 12.79
C PRO A 80 23.90 24.89 13.23
N ASP A 81 24.18 24.90 14.50
CA ASP A 81 25.47 24.45 15.05
C ASP A 81 25.69 22.93 14.83
N SER A 82 24.60 22.14 14.81
CA SER A 82 24.69 20.69 14.62
C SER A 82 25.17 20.27 13.24
N VAL A 83 24.97 21.12 12.25
CA VAL A 83 25.42 20.94 10.86
C VAL A 83 26.56 21.89 10.48
N GLU A 84 27.19 22.54 11.47
CA GLU A 84 28.26 23.53 11.29
C GLU A 84 27.87 24.66 10.30
N LEU A 85 26.64 25.12 10.36
CA LEU A 85 26.20 26.22 9.51
C LEU A 85 27.01 27.49 9.81
N ARG A 86 27.69 28.00 8.80
CA ARG A 86 28.52 29.20 8.90
C ARG A 86 28.07 30.22 7.89
N HIS A 87 27.77 31.42 8.37
CA HIS A 87 27.55 32.61 7.57
C HIS A 87 28.85 33.36 7.44
N ASN A 88 29.39 33.49 6.22
CA ASN A 88 30.57 34.28 5.93
C ASN A 88 30.18 35.77 5.77
N ALA A 89 30.27 36.52 6.87
CA ALA A 89 29.90 37.94 6.90
C ALA A 89 30.77 38.81 6.01
N GLU A 90 32.08 38.48 5.84
CA GLU A 90 32.99 39.25 4.99
C GLU A 90 32.63 39.09 3.51
N GLU A 91 32.42 37.89 3.06
CA GLU A 91 32.02 37.58 1.67
C GLU A 91 30.62 38.12 1.36
N THR A 92 29.68 37.96 2.28
CA THR A 92 28.34 38.56 2.16
C THR A 92 28.41 40.08 2.07
N ARG A 93 29.29 40.73 2.87
CA ARG A 93 29.55 42.15 2.81
C ARG A 93 30.13 42.57 1.46
N ALA A 94 31.09 41.80 0.95
CA ALA A 94 31.70 42.07 -0.37
C ALA A 94 30.66 41.96 -1.50
N ASN A 95 29.76 40.97 -1.45
CA ASN A 95 28.65 40.80 -2.41
C ASN A 95 27.71 42.02 -2.36
N LEU A 96 27.36 42.46 -1.16
CA LEU A 96 26.51 43.65 -0.95
C LEU A 96 27.19 44.89 -1.51
N ASP A 97 28.45 45.14 -1.14
CA ASP A 97 29.21 46.30 -1.59
C ASP A 97 29.40 46.33 -3.12
N ALA A 98 29.57 45.15 -3.76
CA ALA A 98 29.63 45.03 -5.22
C ALA A 98 28.30 45.44 -5.88
N VAL A 99 27.16 44.94 -5.34
CA VAL A 99 25.81 45.32 -5.84
C VAL A 99 25.55 46.81 -5.64
N LEU A 100 25.94 47.39 -4.49
CA LEU A 100 25.80 48.82 -4.22
C LEU A 100 26.70 49.65 -5.13
N ALA A 101 27.94 49.22 -5.37
CA ALA A 101 28.88 49.88 -6.28
C ALA A 101 28.36 49.92 -7.72
N ALA A 102 27.76 48.83 -8.20
CA ALA A 102 27.16 48.76 -9.53
C ALA A 102 25.96 49.72 -9.71
N ARG A 103 25.30 50.07 -8.62
CA ARG A 103 24.13 50.99 -8.59
C ARG A 103 24.50 52.42 -8.16
N SER A 104 25.68 52.61 -7.63
CA SER A 104 26.21 53.92 -7.27
C SER A 104 26.86 54.60 -8.47
N GLY A 105 27.07 55.88 -8.40
CA GLY A 105 27.72 56.65 -9.47
C GLY A 105 26.76 57.56 -10.20
N PHE A 106 27.16 57.98 -11.40
CA PHE A 106 26.41 59.00 -12.14
C PHE A 106 25.01 58.54 -12.53
N ASP A 107 24.86 57.25 -12.98
CA ASP A 107 23.56 56.66 -13.36
C ASP A 107 22.61 56.55 -12.17
N GLY A 108 23.11 56.17 -10.97
CA GLY A 108 22.32 56.14 -9.74
C GLY A 108 21.88 57.57 -9.31
N PHE A 109 22.74 58.54 -9.44
CA PHE A 109 22.38 59.94 -9.16
C PHE A 109 21.30 60.43 -10.14
N ILE A 110 21.42 60.17 -11.44
CA ILE A 110 20.41 60.52 -12.45
C ILE A 110 19.08 59.83 -12.13
N ALA A 111 19.08 58.54 -11.78
CA ALA A 111 17.88 57.81 -11.40
C ALA A 111 17.21 58.47 -10.16
N HIS A 112 17.99 58.88 -9.16
CA HIS A 112 17.50 59.57 -7.97
C HIS A 112 16.83 60.91 -8.32
N VAL A 113 17.51 61.74 -9.12
CA VAL A 113 16.98 63.03 -9.57
C VAL A 113 15.68 62.86 -10.38
N LEU A 114 15.61 61.83 -11.23
CA LEU A 114 14.43 61.53 -12.04
C LEU A 114 13.35 60.74 -11.25
N ARG A 115 13.56 60.46 -9.97
CA ARG A 115 12.67 59.70 -9.10
C ARG A 115 12.29 58.34 -9.69
N ARG A 116 13.22 57.66 -10.38
CA ARG A 116 12.99 56.31 -10.90
C ARG A 116 13.07 55.34 -9.73
N PRO A 117 12.05 54.42 -9.58
CA PRO A 117 12.12 53.40 -8.55
C PRO A 117 13.32 52.48 -8.85
N PRO A 118 14.11 52.09 -7.82
CA PRO A 118 15.17 51.10 -8.02
C PRO A 118 14.57 49.73 -8.41
N GLU A 119 15.27 49.01 -9.27
CA GLU A 119 14.88 47.63 -9.60
C GLU A 119 15.11 46.73 -8.37
N PRO A 120 14.16 45.84 -8.06
CA PRO A 120 14.35 44.85 -7.00
C PRO A 120 15.62 44.02 -7.25
N VAL A 121 16.36 43.74 -6.18
CA VAL A 121 17.54 42.87 -6.26
C VAL A 121 17.66 42.05 -4.98
N ASP A 122 17.93 40.76 -5.16
CA ASP A 122 18.30 39.87 -4.06
C ASP A 122 19.81 39.66 -4.07
N VAL A 123 20.46 39.97 -2.95
CA VAL A 123 21.91 39.85 -2.80
C VAL A 123 22.22 38.46 -2.27
N PRO A 124 23.10 37.69 -2.95
CA PRO A 124 23.45 36.35 -2.50
C PRO A 124 24.25 36.43 -1.18
N VAL A 125 23.84 35.56 -0.23
CA VAL A 125 24.49 35.41 1.07
C VAL A 125 25.43 34.21 1.03
N ALA A 126 26.65 34.37 1.51
CA ALA A 126 27.63 33.29 1.59
C ALA A 126 27.37 32.46 2.84
N VAL A 127 26.77 31.26 2.64
CA VAL A 127 26.46 30.28 3.70
C VAL A 127 27.09 28.96 3.34
N ALA A 128 27.68 28.27 4.31
CA ALA A 128 28.21 26.93 4.17
C ALA A 128 27.77 26.07 5.36
N PHE A 129 27.56 24.80 5.14
CA PHE A 129 27.27 23.81 6.17
C PHE A 129 27.97 22.49 5.83
N SER A 130 27.96 21.54 6.74
CA SER A 130 28.56 20.20 6.54
C SER A 130 27.52 19.22 6.05
N ASP A 131 27.65 18.74 4.80
CA ASP A 131 26.81 17.69 4.22
C ASP A 131 26.88 16.40 5.04
N GLU A 132 28.09 16.02 5.51
CA GLU A 132 28.28 14.82 6.33
C GLU A 132 27.46 14.87 7.63
N ARG A 133 27.39 16.05 8.27
CA ARG A 133 26.60 16.20 9.49
C ARG A 133 25.11 16.26 9.21
N LEU A 134 24.72 16.80 8.07
CA LEU A 134 23.33 16.77 7.61
C LEU A 134 22.87 15.36 7.33
N ASP A 135 23.69 14.56 6.62
CA ASP A 135 23.43 13.13 6.39
C ASP A 135 23.36 12.35 7.70
N GLY A 136 24.27 12.66 8.64
CA GLY A 136 24.25 12.07 9.97
C GLY A 136 22.98 12.42 10.78
N PHE A 137 22.42 13.62 10.59
CA PHE A 137 21.13 13.97 11.17
C PHE A 137 20.00 13.17 10.54
N LEU A 138 19.93 13.08 9.21
CA LEU A 138 18.90 12.30 8.49
C LEU A 138 18.97 10.82 8.84
N ALA A 139 20.18 10.25 8.93
CA ALA A 139 20.36 8.86 9.33
C ALA A 139 19.82 8.58 10.77
N ARG A 140 20.01 9.53 11.69
CA ARG A 140 19.42 9.39 13.04
C ARG A 140 17.90 9.50 13.02
N VAL A 141 17.34 10.38 12.19
CA VAL A 141 15.89 10.50 12.01
C VAL A 141 15.33 9.19 11.45
N ALA A 142 15.94 8.64 10.39
CA ALA A 142 15.54 7.37 9.81
C ALA A 142 15.60 6.24 10.87
N MET A 143 16.72 6.11 11.56
CA MET A 143 16.89 5.07 12.60
C MET A 143 15.84 5.18 13.73
N GLN A 144 15.36 6.36 14.04
CA GLN A 144 14.42 6.60 15.13
C GLN A 144 12.95 6.48 14.71
N TYR A 145 12.61 6.84 13.48
CA TYR A 145 11.22 7.01 13.04
C TYR A 145 10.80 6.11 11.89
N ASP A 146 11.74 5.55 11.12
CA ASP A 146 11.40 4.58 10.09
C ASP A 146 10.84 3.31 10.75
N GLN A 147 9.83 2.76 10.12
CA GLN A 147 9.14 1.55 10.57
C GLN A 147 8.94 0.62 9.39
N PRO A 148 9.39 -0.63 9.47
CA PRO A 148 9.09 -1.61 8.44
C PRO A 148 7.58 -1.91 8.43
N PRO A 149 7.02 -2.27 7.27
CA PRO A 149 5.64 -2.71 7.20
C PRO A 149 5.44 -3.97 8.03
N GLN A 150 4.29 -4.08 8.67
CA GLN A 150 3.92 -5.23 9.51
C GLN A 150 2.74 -5.95 8.90
N GLY A 151 2.83 -7.27 8.78
CA GLY A 151 1.74 -8.11 8.33
C GLY A 151 0.59 -8.19 9.34
N PRO A 152 -0.55 -8.73 8.91
CA PRO A 152 -1.67 -9.01 9.81
C PRO A 152 -1.28 -10.00 10.91
N VAL A 153 -1.85 -9.83 12.10
CA VAL A 153 -1.57 -10.68 13.28
C VAL A 153 -2.84 -11.44 13.65
N PRO A 154 -2.81 -12.79 13.76
CA PRO A 154 -3.98 -13.57 14.16
C PRO A 154 -4.42 -13.24 15.59
N LEU A 155 -5.75 -13.20 15.80
CA LEU A 155 -6.42 -12.98 17.08
C LEU A 155 -7.34 -14.17 17.37
N PRO A 156 -6.81 -15.29 17.93
CA PRO A 156 -7.54 -16.54 18.11
C PRO A 156 -8.85 -16.40 18.90
N VAL A 157 -8.86 -15.57 19.93
CA VAL A 157 -10.03 -15.35 20.79
C VAL A 157 -11.26 -14.86 20.01
N ASN A 158 -11.01 -14.05 18.96
CA ASN A 158 -12.07 -13.44 18.15
C ASN A 158 -12.24 -14.09 16.78
N LEU A 159 -11.45 -15.12 16.46
CA LEU A 159 -11.39 -15.77 15.16
C LEU A 159 -11.19 -14.77 14.00
N THR A 160 -10.29 -13.81 14.19
CA THR A 160 -10.06 -12.72 13.25
C THR A 160 -8.57 -12.32 13.22
N PHE A 161 -8.25 -11.31 12.42
CA PHE A 161 -6.91 -10.75 12.31
C PHE A 161 -6.93 -9.27 12.67
N ARG A 162 -5.90 -8.84 13.39
CA ARG A 162 -5.58 -7.43 13.44
C ARG A 162 -4.97 -7.03 12.10
N PRO A 163 -5.46 -5.97 11.43
CA PRO A 163 -4.90 -5.52 10.16
C PRO A 163 -3.40 -5.24 10.24
N GLY A 164 -2.69 -5.49 9.15
CA GLY A 164 -1.31 -5.08 9.00
C GLY A 164 -1.14 -3.56 9.07
N LEU A 165 0.07 -3.11 9.34
CA LEU A 165 0.42 -1.70 9.40
C LEU A 165 1.39 -1.36 8.26
N PRO A 166 1.18 -0.22 7.56
CA PRO A 166 2.10 0.23 6.54
C PRO A 166 3.46 0.59 7.14
N GLY A 167 4.51 0.39 6.35
CA GLY A 167 5.85 0.85 6.65
C GLY A 167 6.08 2.30 6.22
N TYR A 168 7.10 2.91 6.81
CA TYR A 168 7.52 4.28 6.50
C TYR A 168 9.04 4.32 6.46
N GLU A 169 9.59 4.85 5.38
CA GLU A 169 11.04 4.97 5.17
C GLU A 169 11.39 6.37 4.69
N LEU A 170 12.38 6.99 5.31
CA LEU A 170 12.87 8.29 4.92
C LEU A 170 13.56 8.23 3.55
N ASP A 171 13.10 9.04 2.60
CA ASP A 171 13.85 9.31 1.37
C ASP A 171 14.96 10.31 1.70
N VAL A 172 16.15 9.76 2.02
CA VAL A 172 17.30 10.54 2.49
C VAL A 172 17.75 11.54 1.42
N GLU A 173 17.83 11.13 0.16
CA GLU A 173 18.32 11.97 -0.94
C GLU A 173 17.43 13.21 -1.14
N ARG A 174 16.12 12.99 -1.25
CA ARG A 174 15.17 14.09 -1.44
C ARG A 174 15.04 14.97 -0.19
N SER A 175 15.11 14.36 0.98
CA SER A 175 15.06 15.09 2.25
C SER A 175 16.31 15.93 2.47
N HIS A 176 17.50 15.41 2.10
CA HIS A 176 18.76 16.17 2.13
C HIS A 176 18.65 17.43 1.26
N ALA A 177 18.21 17.29 0.00
CA ALA A 177 18.07 18.44 -0.89
C ALA A 177 17.14 19.53 -0.31
N ARG A 178 15.99 19.14 0.24
CA ARG A 178 15.06 20.09 0.88
C ARG A 178 15.64 20.77 2.11
N LEU A 179 16.37 20.04 2.94
CA LEU A 179 17.03 20.62 4.11
C LEU A 179 18.20 21.53 3.73
N ALA A 180 18.97 21.17 2.72
CA ALA A 180 20.05 22.01 2.17
C ALA A 180 19.49 23.36 1.70
N ASP A 181 18.38 23.36 0.93
CA ASP A 181 17.70 24.57 0.48
C ASP A 181 17.22 25.43 1.67
N ALA A 182 16.63 24.81 2.69
CA ALA A 182 16.19 25.54 3.88
C ALA A 182 17.35 26.08 4.73
N LEU A 183 18.49 25.40 4.78
CA LEU A 183 19.67 25.87 5.50
C LEU A 183 20.27 27.12 4.88
N ILE A 184 20.25 27.24 3.54
CA ILE A 184 20.72 28.43 2.83
C ILE A 184 19.65 29.52 2.72
N SER A 185 18.37 29.25 3.04
CA SER A 185 17.31 30.26 3.11
C SER A 185 17.29 30.91 4.48
N ALA A 186 17.19 32.21 4.52
CA ALA A 186 17.04 32.96 5.78
C ALA A 186 15.58 33.07 6.25
N THR A 187 14.60 32.72 5.39
CA THR A 187 13.16 32.91 5.62
C THR A 187 12.41 31.61 5.74
N GLU A 188 12.80 30.56 4.98
CA GLU A 188 12.19 29.25 5.03
C GLU A 188 12.87 28.39 6.09
N ARG A 189 12.30 28.37 7.30
CA ARG A 189 12.86 27.65 8.46
C ARG A 189 11.97 26.47 8.87
N ARG A 190 11.17 25.96 7.94
CA ARG A 190 10.35 24.76 8.13
C ARG A 190 10.45 23.85 6.91
N VAL A 191 10.74 22.60 7.14
CA VAL A 191 10.90 21.57 6.09
C VAL A 191 10.11 20.33 6.45
N GLU A 192 9.36 19.83 5.50
CA GLU A 192 8.76 18.50 5.57
C GLU A 192 9.66 17.50 4.84
N LEU A 193 10.11 16.49 5.57
CA LEU A 193 10.93 15.43 5.01
C LEU A 193 10.10 14.56 4.06
N VAL A 194 10.76 13.98 3.08
CA VAL A 194 10.13 13.06 2.14
C VAL A 194 10.14 11.66 2.72
N VAL A 195 8.97 11.10 2.94
CA VAL A 195 8.80 9.75 3.49
C VAL A 195 8.10 8.89 2.46
N ARG A 196 8.66 7.73 2.15
CA ARG A 196 8.00 6.68 1.37
C ARG A 196 7.10 5.88 2.30
N THR A 197 5.96 5.48 1.79
CA THR A 197 5.04 4.59 2.48
C THR A 197 5.02 3.27 1.75
N ASP A 198 5.34 2.18 2.46
CA ASP A 198 5.22 0.83 1.96
C ASP A 198 3.92 0.23 2.49
N GLU A 199 3.13 -0.34 1.60
CA GLU A 199 1.86 -0.95 1.99
C GLU A 199 2.08 -2.12 2.98
N ALA A 200 1.10 -2.33 3.85
CA ALA A 200 1.10 -3.50 4.73
C ALA A 200 1.09 -4.77 3.88
N PRO A 201 1.89 -5.80 4.24
CA PRO A 201 1.81 -7.09 3.57
C PRO A 201 0.38 -7.65 3.60
N PRO A 202 -0.07 -8.31 2.54
CA PRO A 202 -1.38 -8.96 2.51
C PRO A 202 -1.47 -10.08 3.56
N LEU A 203 -2.69 -10.52 3.83
CA LEU A 203 -2.91 -11.71 4.64
C LEU A 203 -2.45 -12.94 3.83
N GLU A 204 -1.45 -13.64 4.33
CA GLU A 204 -0.92 -14.85 3.71
C GLU A 204 -1.54 -16.12 4.33
N MET A 205 -1.48 -17.25 3.61
CA MET A 205 -2.02 -18.54 4.05
C MET A 205 -1.39 -19.01 5.37
N ASP A 206 -0.11 -18.70 5.58
CA ASP A 206 0.61 -19.03 6.82
C ASP A 206 -0.01 -18.36 8.06
N ALA A 207 -0.49 -17.13 7.95
CA ALA A 207 -1.16 -16.45 9.06
C ALA A 207 -2.51 -17.13 9.40
N LEU A 208 -3.25 -17.60 8.38
CA LEU A 208 -4.43 -18.43 8.58
C LEU A 208 -4.06 -19.75 9.25
N GLY A 209 -2.97 -20.39 8.83
CA GLY A 209 -2.44 -21.60 9.45
C GLY A 209 -2.14 -21.42 10.94
N GLN A 210 -1.50 -20.32 11.32
CA GLN A 210 -1.23 -19.98 12.72
C GLN A 210 -2.52 -19.78 13.53
N LEU A 211 -3.53 -19.10 12.96
CA LEU A 211 -4.82 -18.93 13.61
C LEU A 211 -5.50 -20.29 13.86
N LEU A 212 -5.57 -21.14 12.84
CA LEU A 212 -6.16 -22.47 12.95
C LEU A 212 -5.40 -23.34 13.94
N GLN A 213 -4.06 -23.36 13.88
CA GLN A 213 -3.24 -24.14 14.80
C GLN A 213 -3.48 -23.73 16.26
N SER A 214 -3.60 -22.44 16.56
CA SER A 214 -3.89 -21.99 17.91
C SER A 214 -5.26 -22.44 18.43
N LEU A 215 -6.25 -22.55 17.55
CA LEU A 215 -7.57 -23.11 17.88
C LEU A 215 -7.50 -24.61 18.17
N LEU A 216 -6.68 -25.33 17.41
CA LEU A 216 -6.48 -26.77 17.59
C LEU A 216 -5.74 -27.10 18.88
N ASP A 217 -4.76 -26.29 19.23
CA ASP A 217 -4.00 -26.43 20.49
C ASP A 217 -4.92 -26.30 21.73
N ASP A 218 -5.93 -25.42 21.64
CA ASP A 218 -6.95 -25.27 22.69
C ASP A 218 -7.95 -26.43 22.74
N ASN A 219 -8.03 -27.27 21.69
CA ASN A 219 -8.94 -28.41 21.56
C ASN A 219 -8.20 -29.75 21.44
N ALA A 220 -7.23 -29.95 22.28
CA ALA A 220 -6.41 -31.18 22.33
C ALA A 220 -7.31 -32.43 22.50
N GLY A 221 -7.20 -33.39 21.58
CA GLY A 221 -8.01 -34.61 21.56
C GLY A 221 -8.93 -34.71 20.36
N LEU A 222 -9.12 -33.64 19.59
CA LEU A 222 -9.73 -33.70 18.26
C LEU A 222 -8.65 -34.05 17.20
N ILE A 223 -9.05 -34.80 16.19
CA ILE A 223 -8.26 -35.00 14.97
C ILE A 223 -8.91 -34.14 13.87
N PRO A 224 -8.50 -32.90 13.68
CA PRO A 224 -9.07 -32.05 12.65
C PRO A 224 -8.52 -32.44 11.28
N GLY A 225 -9.32 -32.27 10.25
CA GLY A 225 -8.89 -32.35 8.86
C GLY A 225 -9.30 -31.09 8.14
N ILE A 226 -8.33 -30.35 7.62
CA ILE A 226 -8.54 -29.06 6.96
C ILE A 226 -7.74 -29.03 5.68
N PHE A 227 -8.39 -28.63 4.59
CA PHE A 227 -7.77 -28.23 3.34
C PHE A 227 -8.34 -26.88 2.92
N VAL A 228 -7.49 -25.91 2.67
CA VAL A 228 -7.86 -24.59 2.18
C VAL A 228 -7.01 -24.27 0.96
N LYS A 229 -7.63 -23.79 -0.09
CA LYS A 229 -6.94 -23.32 -1.30
C LYS A 229 -7.45 -21.94 -1.70
N ASP A 230 -6.53 -21.01 -1.89
CA ASP A 230 -6.82 -19.75 -2.54
C ASP A 230 -6.86 -19.98 -4.07
N LEU A 231 -8.04 -19.86 -4.65
CA LEU A 231 -8.24 -20.10 -6.09
C LEU A 231 -7.66 -19.01 -6.99
N GLN A 232 -7.24 -17.87 -6.42
CA GLN A 232 -6.58 -16.77 -7.17
C GLN A 232 -5.07 -16.96 -7.23
N THR A 233 -4.46 -17.30 -6.09
CA THR A 233 -3.01 -17.40 -5.95
C THR A 233 -2.49 -18.84 -6.08
N GLY A 234 -3.35 -19.83 -5.88
CA GLY A 234 -3.00 -21.25 -5.79
C GLY A 234 -2.34 -21.62 -4.46
N ALA A 235 -2.28 -20.72 -3.46
CA ALA A 235 -1.72 -21.02 -2.14
C ALA A 235 -2.61 -22.05 -1.40
N GLU A 236 -1.98 -23.02 -0.74
CA GLU A 236 -2.66 -24.12 -0.06
C GLU A 236 -2.26 -24.17 1.43
N LEU A 237 -3.20 -24.61 2.26
CA LEU A 237 -3.00 -24.91 3.67
C LEU A 237 -3.60 -26.28 3.97
N GLU A 238 -2.80 -27.14 4.55
CA GLU A 238 -3.16 -28.51 4.88
C GLU A 238 -2.92 -28.80 6.36
N ILE A 239 -3.95 -29.30 7.05
CA ILE A 239 -3.84 -29.90 8.39
C ILE A 239 -4.55 -31.24 8.33
N ASN A 240 -3.82 -32.34 8.42
CA ASN A 240 -4.37 -33.71 8.27
C ASN A 240 -5.27 -33.87 7.04
N ALA A 241 -4.95 -33.17 5.94
CA ALA A 241 -5.81 -33.10 4.75
C ALA A 241 -5.99 -34.47 4.06
N GLU A 242 -5.02 -35.39 4.23
CA GLU A 242 -5.04 -36.77 3.69
C GLU A 242 -5.55 -37.82 4.71
N VAL A 243 -6.11 -37.43 5.84
CA VAL A 243 -6.69 -38.35 6.81
C VAL A 243 -8.11 -38.73 6.37
N ALA A 244 -8.46 -40.02 6.50
CA ALA A 244 -9.80 -40.50 6.16
C ALA A 244 -10.82 -40.04 7.22
N TYR A 245 -11.97 -39.56 6.75
CA TYR A 245 -13.12 -39.21 7.58
C TYR A 245 -14.38 -39.91 7.03
N ALA A 246 -15.38 -40.13 7.88
CA ALA A 246 -16.68 -40.54 7.43
C ALA A 246 -17.23 -39.47 6.46
N GLY A 247 -17.58 -39.90 5.25
CA GLY A 247 -18.01 -38.96 4.19
C GLY A 247 -19.34 -38.29 4.48
N LEU A 248 -20.25 -39.02 5.11
CA LEU A 248 -21.58 -38.50 5.49
C LEU A 248 -22.21 -37.67 4.34
N SER A 249 -22.81 -36.55 4.67
CA SER A 249 -23.45 -35.67 3.67
C SER A 249 -22.47 -34.91 2.77
N VAL A 250 -21.16 -34.90 3.07
CA VAL A 250 -20.15 -34.27 2.19
C VAL A 250 -20.06 -35.05 0.85
N LEU A 251 -20.26 -36.35 0.85
CA LEU A 251 -20.28 -37.15 -0.38
C LEU A 251 -21.44 -36.81 -1.35
N LYS A 252 -22.43 -36.06 -0.92
CA LYS A 252 -23.47 -35.52 -1.81
C LYS A 252 -22.91 -34.54 -2.87
N ILE A 253 -21.74 -34.00 -2.62
CA ILE A 253 -20.98 -33.20 -3.63
C ILE A 253 -20.54 -34.12 -4.79
N SER A 254 -20.07 -35.33 -4.48
CA SER A 254 -19.71 -36.31 -5.51
C SER A 254 -20.96 -36.85 -6.24
N ILE A 255 -22.11 -37.01 -5.55
CA ILE A 255 -23.38 -37.39 -6.18
C ILE A 255 -23.86 -36.27 -7.13
N LEU A 256 -23.68 -35.00 -6.76
CA LEU A 256 -23.99 -33.85 -7.63
C LEU A 256 -23.15 -33.89 -8.91
N GLU A 257 -21.85 -34.04 -8.78
CA GLU A 257 -20.92 -34.11 -9.92
C GLU A 257 -21.29 -35.28 -10.84
N GLU A 258 -21.47 -36.48 -10.30
CA GLU A 258 -21.87 -37.68 -11.07
C GLU A 258 -23.25 -37.52 -11.73
N THR A 259 -24.19 -36.83 -11.09
CA THR A 259 -25.50 -36.58 -11.71
C THR A 259 -25.36 -35.74 -12.99
N TYR A 260 -24.54 -34.68 -12.95
CA TYR A 260 -24.29 -33.85 -14.14
C TYR A 260 -23.38 -34.56 -15.17
N ARG A 261 -22.53 -35.50 -14.75
CA ARG A 261 -21.75 -36.32 -15.69
C ARG A 261 -22.64 -37.26 -16.53
N VAL A 262 -23.77 -37.69 -15.99
CA VAL A 262 -24.69 -38.63 -16.63
C VAL A 262 -25.85 -37.93 -17.36
N LEU A 263 -26.27 -36.79 -16.87
CA LEU A 263 -27.42 -36.03 -17.38
C LEU A 263 -27.00 -34.65 -17.93
N ASP A 264 -27.46 -34.35 -19.12
CA ASP A 264 -27.29 -33.03 -19.71
C ASP A 264 -28.30 -32.01 -19.10
N ALA A 265 -27.88 -30.78 -18.94
CA ALA A 265 -28.79 -29.67 -18.59
C ALA A 265 -29.63 -29.23 -19.81
N PRO A 266 -30.87 -28.72 -19.62
CA PRO A 266 -31.53 -28.54 -18.32
C PRO A 266 -32.12 -29.81 -17.74
N LEU A 267 -31.92 -30.00 -16.45
CA LEU A 267 -32.50 -31.14 -15.71
C LEU A 267 -34.04 -31.04 -15.72
N ASP A 268 -34.70 -32.17 -15.75
CA ASP A 268 -36.15 -32.23 -15.64
C ASP A 268 -36.63 -31.82 -14.22
N PRO A 269 -37.93 -31.53 -14.02
CA PRO A 269 -38.44 -31.06 -12.74
C PRO A 269 -38.26 -32.09 -11.60
N GLU A 270 -38.26 -33.39 -11.88
CA GLU A 270 -38.09 -34.46 -10.89
C GLU A 270 -36.63 -34.53 -10.43
N MET A 271 -35.67 -34.47 -11.35
CA MET A 271 -34.23 -34.40 -11.02
C MET A 271 -33.90 -33.13 -10.29
N THR A 272 -34.49 -32.03 -10.68
CA THR A 272 -34.35 -30.72 -9.99
C THR A 272 -34.85 -30.81 -8.54
N ASP A 273 -35.99 -31.47 -8.27
CA ASP A 273 -36.52 -31.70 -6.93
C ASP A 273 -35.57 -32.58 -6.11
N TRP A 274 -35.08 -33.69 -6.67
CA TRP A 274 -34.15 -34.58 -5.98
C TRP A 274 -32.84 -33.87 -5.60
N LEU A 275 -32.23 -33.12 -6.51
CA LEU A 275 -31.03 -32.33 -6.19
C LEU A 275 -31.30 -31.28 -5.14
N SER A 276 -32.42 -30.56 -5.23
CA SER A 276 -32.83 -29.56 -4.24
C SER A 276 -32.94 -30.13 -2.84
N ASN A 277 -33.49 -31.33 -2.70
CA ASN A 277 -33.61 -31.98 -1.40
C ASN A 277 -32.33 -32.66 -0.94
N THR A 278 -31.49 -33.14 -1.88
CA THR A 278 -30.19 -33.76 -1.57
C THR A 278 -29.19 -32.74 -1.05
N LEU A 279 -29.10 -31.56 -1.67
CA LEU A 279 -28.07 -30.54 -1.39
C LEU A 279 -28.59 -29.35 -0.57
N GLY A 280 -29.91 -29.15 -0.52
CA GLY A 280 -30.55 -28.03 0.19
C GLY A 280 -30.64 -28.25 1.71
N VAL A 281 -31.55 -27.53 2.34
CA VAL A 281 -31.76 -27.54 3.81
C VAL A 281 -31.99 -28.91 4.42
N THR A 282 -32.68 -29.79 3.69
CA THR A 282 -33.02 -31.16 4.22
C THR A 282 -31.84 -32.11 4.19
N SER A 283 -30.89 -31.93 3.30
CA SER A 283 -29.76 -32.85 3.07
C SER A 283 -30.20 -34.31 3.04
N SER A 284 -31.25 -34.59 2.27
CA SER A 284 -31.99 -35.89 2.30
C SER A 284 -31.18 -37.06 1.77
N ASN A 285 -31.03 -38.12 2.57
CA ASN A 285 -30.44 -39.38 2.14
C ASN A 285 -31.35 -40.13 1.17
N PHE A 286 -32.68 -39.99 1.31
CA PHE A 286 -33.63 -40.64 0.44
C PHE A 286 -33.49 -40.18 -1.02
N GLN A 287 -33.48 -38.85 -1.26
CA GLN A 287 -33.30 -38.30 -2.61
C GLN A 287 -31.89 -38.58 -3.16
N ALA A 288 -30.87 -38.51 -2.31
CA ALA A 288 -29.49 -38.90 -2.70
C ALA A 288 -29.46 -40.36 -3.19
N ASN A 289 -30.16 -41.27 -2.52
CA ASN A 289 -30.27 -42.67 -2.95
C ASN A 289 -31.09 -42.85 -4.23
N LEU A 290 -32.08 -41.99 -4.51
CA LEU A 290 -32.77 -41.97 -5.80
C LEU A 290 -31.82 -41.57 -6.93
N LEU A 291 -31.01 -40.55 -6.75
CA LEU A 291 -29.97 -40.14 -7.71
C LEU A 291 -28.95 -41.28 -7.93
N LEU A 292 -28.45 -41.89 -6.86
CA LEU A 292 -27.53 -43.01 -6.97
C LEU A 292 -28.17 -44.20 -7.75
N ARG A 293 -29.44 -44.54 -7.43
CA ARG A 293 -30.11 -45.65 -8.04
C ARG A 293 -30.52 -45.41 -9.48
N ASP A 294 -31.30 -44.33 -9.71
CA ASP A 294 -32.03 -44.17 -10.97
C ASP A 294 -31.26 -43.38 -12.02
N VAL A 295 -30.29 -42.55 -11.58
CA VAL A 295 -29.44 -41.74 -12.48
C VAL A 295 -28.09 -42.41 -12.70
N ILE A 296 -27.34 -42.63 -11.59
CA ILE A 296 -25.95 -43.10 -11.67
C ILE A 296 -25.85 -44.61 -11.85
N GLY A 297 -26.79 -45.35 -11.29
CA GLY A 297 -26.73 -46.82 -11.17
C GLY A 297 -27.66 -47.63 -12.08
N ASP A 298 -28.37 -46.99 -13.00
CA ASP A 298 -29.30 -47.67 -13.93
C ASP A 298 -30.28 -48.60 -13.21
N GLY A 299 -30.95 -48.09 -12.18
CA GLY A 299 -31.95 -48.81 -11.36
C GLY A 299 -31.38 -49.56 -10.16
N ASP A 300 -30.09 -49.55 -9.91
CA ASP A 300 -29.40 -50.22 -8.79
C ASP A 300 -28.55 -49.23 -7.98
N GLY A 301 -28.92 -48.99 -6.72
CA GLY A 301 -28.21 -48.04 -5.83
C GLY A 301 -26.78 -48.47 -5.50
N TYR A 302 -26.52 -49.78 -5.37
CA TYR A 302 -25.15 -50.28 -5.14
C TYR A 302 -24.26 -50.08 -6.36
N ARG A 303 -24.80 -50.28 -7.57
CA ARG A 303 -24.10 -49.96 -8.81
C ARG A 303 -23.84 -48.46 -8.91
N GLY A 304 -24.80 -47.63 -8.46
CA GLY A 304 -24.61 -46.18 -8.39
C GLY A 304 -23.45 -45.79 -7.48
N ALA A 305 -23.34 -46.39 -6.30
CA ALA A 305 -22.23 -46.18 -5.37
C ALA A 305 -20.88 -46.67 -5.96
N GLU A 306 -20.86 -47.79 -6.67
CA GLU A 306 -19.68 -48.33 -7.38
C GLU A 306 -19.25 -47.40 -8.52
N ASN A 307 -20.17 -46.91 -9.34
CA ASN A 307 -19.90 -45.98 -10.44
C ASN A 307 -19.33 -44.68 -9.93
N LEU A 308 -19.94 -44.10 -8.89
CA LEU A 308 -19.42 -42.89 -8.22
C LEU A 308 -17.98 -43.09 -7.72
N THR A 309 -17.73 -44.22 -7.02
CA THR A 309 -16.39 -44.56 -6.54
C THR A 309 -15.38 -44.67 -7.68
N GLY A 310 -15.81 -45.32 -8.80
CA GLY A 310 -15.00 -45.43 -10.01
C GLY A 310 -14.64 -44.09 -10.62
N SER A 311 -15.60 -43.19 -10.67
CA SER A 311 -15.39 -41.79 -11.18
C SER A 311 -14.45 -41.00 -10.28
N MET A 312 -14.64 -41.02 -8.97
CA MET A 312 -13.73 -40.33 -8.02
C MET A 312 -12.30 -40.84 -8.17
N ASN A 313 -12.12 -42.16 -8.27
CA ASN A 313 -10.79 -42.77 -8.52
C ASN A 313 -10.19 -42.33 -9.88
N TYR A 314 -11.01 -42.26 -10.92
CA TYR A 314 -10.58 -41.82 -12.25
C TYR A 314 -10.12 -40.33 -12.25
N LEU A 315 -10.79 -39.51 -11.47
CA LEU A 315 -10.40 -38.11 -11.23
C LEU A 315 -9.16 -37.97 -10.31
N GLY A 316 -8.63 -39.08 -9.77
CA GLY A 316 -7.49 -39.05 -8.84
C GLY A 316 -7.86 -38.92 -7.37
N LEU A 317 -9.13 -38.83 -7.03
CA LEU A 317 -9.67 -38.70 -5.66
C LEU A 317 -9.76 -40.06 -4.99
N ARG A 318 -8.59 -40.67 -4.73
CA ARG A 318 -8.44 -42.10 -4.39
C ARG A 318 -8.92 -42.47 -2.99
N ASN A 319 -9.19 -41.48 -2.15
CA ASN A 319 -9.66 -41.73 -0.78
C ASN A 319 -11.16 -41.50 -0.63
N THR A 320 -11.84 -41.17 -1.74
CA THR A 320 -13.28 -40.89 -1.77
C THR A 320 -14.03 -42.09 -2.36
N PHE A 321 -14.89 -42.70 -1.55
CA PHE A 321 -15.69 -43.84 -2.01
C PHE A 321 -17.03 -43.95 -1.29
N MET A 322 -17.97 -44.61 -1.96
CA MET A 322 -19.21 -45.20 -1.41
C MET A 322 -19.27 -46.67 -1.75
N ALA A 323 -19.32 -47.55 -0.74
CA ALA A 323 -19.50 -48.99 -0.91
C ALA A 323 -20.98 -49.43 -0.81
N ALA A 324 -21.85 -48.50 -0.43
CA ALA A 324 -23.30 -48.68 -0.35
C ALA A 324 -24.02 -47.34 -0.46
N PRO A 325 -25.32 -47.32 -0.84
CA PRO A 325 -26.19 -46.17 -0.65
C PRO A 325 -26.30 -45.74 0.84
N TYR A 326 -26.80 -44.54 1.10
CA TYR A 326 -27.07 -44.11 2.47
C TYR A 326 -28.05 -45.04 3.18
N ASP A 327 -27.83 -45.23 4.48
CA ASP A 327 -28.63 -46.07 5.36
C ASP A 327 -28.66 -47.57 4.99
N GLU A 328 -27.76 -47.98 4.07
CA GLU A 328 -27.58 -49.38 3.63
C GLU A 328 -26.20 -49.92 4.07
N VAL A 329 -26.06 -51.22 4.09
CA VAL A 329 -24.83 -51.91 4.52
C VAL A 329 -24.05 -52.38 3.32
N GLY A 330 -22.79 -51.97 3.17
CA GLY A 330 -21.88 -52.44 2.14
C GLY A 330 -21.36 -53.86 2.43
N ALA A 331 -21.01 -54.58 1.37
CA ALA A 331 -20.46 -55.91 1.51
C ALA A 331 -19.02 -55.92 2.07
N LEU A 332 -18.21 -54.92 1.70
CA LEU A 332 -16.80 -54.83 2.07
C LEU A 332 -16.39 -53.35 2.18
N THR A 333 -15.48 -53.05 3.10
CA THR A 333 -14.78 -51.77 3.15
C THR A 333 -13.77 -51.69 1.99
N ILE A 334 -13.72 -50.54 1.32
CA ILE A 334 -12.74 -50.27 0.26
C ILE A 334 -11.46 -49.76 0.90
N ALA A 335 -10.34 -50.44 0.66
CA ALA A 335 -9.04 -50.01 1.13
C ALA A 335 -8.52 -48.83 0.31
N THR A 336 -8.12 -47.75 0.96
CA THR A 336 -7.54 -46.54 0.37
C THR A 336 -6.23 -46.21 1.03
N PRO A 337 -5.38 -45.33 0.43
CA PRO A 337 -4.19 -44.83 1.09
C PRO A 337 -4.50 -44.19 2.45
N ALA A 338 -5.58 -43.42 2.57
CA ALA A 338 -5.95 -42.71 3.78
C ALA A 338 -6.40 -43.61 4.93
N ASN A 339 -7.26 -44.63 4.65
CA ASN A 339 -7.75 -45.53 5.71
C ASN A 339 -6.81 -46.72 6.00
N SER A 340 -5.75 -46.88 5.21
CA SER A 340 -4.68 -47.85 5.46
C SER A 340 -3.56 -47.31 6.33
N ARG A 341 -3.62 -46.06 6.76
CA ARG A 341 -2.65 -45.45 7.66
C ARG A 341 -2.73 -46.07 9.05
N THR A 342 -1.56 -46.16 9.71
CA THR A 342 -1.42 -46.70 11.06
C THR A 342 -0.97 -45.68 12.08
N ASP A 343 -0.57 -44.47 11.62
CA ASP A 343 -0.08 -43.40 12.46
C ASP A 343 -1.21 -42.53 13.02
N ILE A 344 -2.33 -42.41 12.28
CA ILE A 344 -3.49 -41.63 12.66
C ILE A 344 -4.77 -42.29 12.11
N THR A 345 -5.81 -42.37 12.94
CA THR A 345 -7.11 -42.86 12.55
C THR A 345 -8.23 -42.06 13.22
N THR A 346 -9.31 -41.84 12.48
CA THR A 346 -10.53 -41.20 12.97
C THR A 346 -11.65 -42.23 13.18
N GLU A 347 -11.37 -43.52 12.97
CA GLU A 347 -12.38 -44.59 12.94
C GLU A 347 -13.57 -44.27 12.00
N PRO A 348 -13.28 -43.95 10.71
CA PRO A 348 -14.29 -43.49 9.77
C PRO A 348 -15.32 -44.57 9.46
N ASP A 349 -16.49 -44.16 8.92
CA ASP A 349 -17.51 -45.11 8.43
C ASP A 349 -16.89 -46.11 7.44
N PRO A 350 -17.12 -47.42 7.58
CA PRO A 350 -16.50 -48.44 6.71
C PRO A 350 -17.02 -48.43 5.27
N TYR A 351 -18.17 -47.80 5.00
CA TYR A 351 -18.85 -47.88 3.70
C TYR A 351 -18.84 -46.57 2.91
N MET A 352 -18.50 -45.44 3.57
CA MET A 352 -18.44 -44.16 2.89
C MET A 352 -17.40 -43.22 3.54
N GLN A 353 -16.36 -42.94 2.78
CA GLN A 353 -15.23 -42.15 3.26
C GLN A 353 -14.77 -41.12 2.24
N THR A 354 -14.13 -40.11 2.74
CA THR A 354 -13.39 -39.10 1.96
C THR A 354 -12.27 -38.52 2.80
N THR A 355 -11.46 -37.63 2.20
CA THR A 355 -10.49 -36.78 2.87
C THR A 355 -10.80 -35.32 2.59
N PRO A 356 -10.37 -34.38 3.46
CA PRO A 356 -10.47 -32.95 3.17
C PRO A 356 -9.82 -32.56 1.85
N LEU A 357 -8.69 -33.18 1.52
CA LEU A 357 -7.98 -32.95 0.25
C LEU A 357 -8.82 -33.37 -0.96
N ASP A 358 -9.35 -34.61 -0.97
CA ASP A 358 -10.11 -35.09 -2.10
C ASP A 358 -11.36 -34.23 -2.37
N ILE A 359 -12.11 -33.87 -1.33
CA ILE A 359 -13.30 -33.02 -1.48
C ILE A 359 -12.93 -31.59 -1.88
N GLY A 360 -11.85 -31.04 -1.32
CA GLY A 360 -11.35 -29.74 -1.73
C GLY A 360 -10.93 -29.69 -3.19
N LEU A 361 -10.25 -30.75 -3.68
CA LEU A 361 -9.89 -30.89 -5.09
C LEU A 361 -11.13 -31.06 -5.99
N LEU A 362 -12.15 -31.83 -5.55
CA LEU A 362 -13.40 -31.93 -6.30
C LEU A 362 -14.10 -30.58 -6.47
N LEU A 363 -14.16 -29.79 -5.40
CA LEU A 363 -14.71 -28.43 -5.45
C LEU A 363 -13.88 -27.50 -6.37
N GLU A 364 -12.55 -27.61 -6.35
CA GLU A 364 -11.68 -26.90 -7.28
C GLU A 364 -11.95 -27.33 -8.74
N MET A 365 -12.10 -28.61 -9.01
CA MET A 365 -12.40 -29.11 -10.34
C MET A 365 -13.73 -28.57 -10.87
N ILE A 366 -14.78 -28.52 -10.03
CA ILE A 366 -16.08 -27.92 -10.37
C ILE A 366 -15.92 -26.43 -10.67
N TYR A 367 -15.13 -25.70 -9.84
CA TYR A 367 -14.86 -24.29 -10.05
C TYR A 367 -14.09 -24.04 -11.36
N GLN A 368 -13.04 -24.81 -11.63
CA GLN A 368 -12.29 -24.69 -12.88
C GLN A 368 -13.16 -24.96 -14.11
N CYS A 369 -14.04 -25.98 -14.02
CA CYS A 369 -14.99 -26.29 -15.08
C CYS A 369 -15.97 -25.13 -15.33
N SER A 370 -16.45 -24.46 -14.30
CA SER A 370 -17.32 -23.28 -14.47
C SER A 370 -16.62 -22.10 -15.16
N ASN A 371 -15.30 -22.13 -15.23
CA ASN A 371 -14.45 -21.18 -15.96
C ASN A 371 -13.91 -21.78 -17.28
N ASP A 372 -14.61 -22.74 -17.85
CA ASP A 372 -14.32 -23.37 -19.16
C ASP A 372 -12.96 -24.09 -19.20
N GLY A 373 -12.62 -24.84 -18.12
CA GLY A 373 -11.35 -25.56 -18.03
C GLY A 373 -11.29 -26.58 -16.91
N GLY A 374 -10.09 -27.07 -16.63
CA GLY A 374 -9.80 -27.94 -15.49
C GLY A 374 -9.96 -29.43 -15.74
N ALA A 375 -9.77 -30.20 -14.65
CA ALA A 375 -9.63 -31.63 -14.74
C ALA A 375 -10.93 -32.36 -15.14
N LEU A 376 -12.12 -31.87 -14.76
CA LEU A 376 -13.40 -32.49 -15.17
C LEU A 376 -13.56 -32.50 -16.69
N MET A 377 -13.33 -31.38 -17.35
CA MET A 377 -13.46 -31.28 -18.81
C MET A 377 -12.39 -32.08 -19.55
N VAL A 378 -11.20 -32.24 -18.95
CA VAL A 378 -10.13 -33.08 -19.53
C VAL A 378 -10.39 -34.56 -19.33
N ALA A 379 -10.86 -34.98 -18.14
CA ALA A 379 -11.15 -36.35 -17.81
C ALA A 379 -12.39 -36.88 -18.55
N TYR A 380 -13.40 -36.05 -18.69
CA TYR A 380 -14.68 -36.36 -19.31
C TYR A 380 -15.00 -35.32 -20.41
N PRO A 381 -14.28 -35.35 -21.56
CA PRO A 381 -14.59 -34.48 -22.68
C PRO A 381 -16.05 -34.64 -23.06
N ASP A 382 -16.80 -33.73 -23.39
CA ASP A 382 -18.21 -33.82 -23.80
C ASP A 382 -19.25 -34.15 -22.71
N ALA A 383 -18.82 -34.42 -21.45
CA ALA A 383 -19.73 -34.73 -20.34
C ALA A 383 -20.05 -33.53 -19.45
N PHE A 384 -19.31 -32.45 -19.60
CA PHE A 384 -19.53 -31.22 -18.82
C PHE A 384 -19.41 -29.99 -19.69
N THR A 385 -20.25 -29.03 -19.40
CA THR A 385 -20.15 -27.66 -19.91
C THR A 385 -19.90 -26.67 -18.78
N ALA A 386 -19.34 -25.48 -19.07
CA ALA A 386 -19.14 -24.41 -18.08
C ALA A 386 -20.46 -23.99 -17.41
N ASP A 387 -21.55 -23.99 -18.16
CA ASP A 387 -22.88 -23.67 -17.64
C ASP A 387 -23.39 -24.72 -16.64
N GLU A 388 -23.17 -26.02 -16.88
CA GLU A 388 -23.51 -27.10 -15.92
C GLU A 388 -22.68 -27.02 -14.66
N CYS A 389 -21.37 -26.77 -14.78
CA CYS A 389 -20.52 -26.57 -13.63
C CYS A 389 -20.89 -25.32 -12.82
N SER A 390 -21.34 -24.26 -13.48
CA SER A 390 -21.91 -23.08 -12.80
C SER A 390 -23.21 -23.40 -12.06
N GLN A 391 -24.06 -24.25 -12.62
CA GLN A 391 -25.26 -24.75 -11.93
C GLN A 391 -24.90 -25.62 -10.72
N MET A 392 -23.86 -26.49 -10.81
CA MET A 392 -23.37 -27.22 -9.63
C MET A 392 -22.95 -26.27 -8.50
N ILE A 393 -22.22 -25.19 -8.80
CA ILE A 393 -21.87 -24.19 -7.79
C ILE A 393 -23.14 -23.54 -7.21
N GLU A 394 -24.12 -23.22 -8.05
CA GLU A 394 -25.39 -22.67 -7.58
C GLU A 394 -26.11 -23.61 -6.61
N TRP A 395 -26.14 -24.93 -6.88
CA TRP A 395 -26.69 -25.92 -5.95
C TRP A 395 -25.97 -25.92 -4.61
N LEU A 396 -24.64 -25.86 -4.60
CA LEU A 396 -23.83 -25.83 -3.37
C LEU A 396 -24.10 -24.58 -2.53
N THR A 397 -24.46 -23.46 -3.15
CA THR A 397 -24.84 -22.24 -2.42
C THR A 397 -26.23 -22.29 -1.78
N LYS A 398 -27.09 -23.23 -2.17
CA LYS A 398 -28.44 -23.41 -1.59
C LYS A 398 -28.43 -24.18 -0.26
N ASN A 399 -27.30 -24.79 0.07
CA ASN A 399 -27.16 -25.48 1.36
C ASN A 399 -27.17 -24.44 2.50
N ARG A 400 -28.17 -24.54 3.36
CA ARG A 400 -28.31 -23.68 4.55
C ARG A 400 -28.57 -24.59 5.74
N ILE A 401 -27.58 -24.72 6.58
CA ILE A 401 -27.72 -25.36 7.90
C ILE A 401 -27.91 -24.19 8.87
N ASP A 402 -29.12 -24.03 9.42
CA ASP A 402 -29.44 -23.03 10.45
C ASP A 402 -28.95 -23.50 11.82
#